data_32f9890602d09fb0261a6bbde7eed6a6
#
_entry.id   32f9890602d09fb0261a6bbde7eed6a6
#
_cell.length_a   1.000
_cell.length_b   1.000
_cell.length_c   1.000
_cell.angle_alpha   90.00
_cell.angle_beta   90.00
_cell.angle_gamma   90.00
#
_symmetry.space_group_name_H-M   'P 1'
#
loop_
_entity.id
_entity.type
_entity.pdbx_description
1 polymer ?
#
loop_
_entity_poly.entity_id
_entity_poly.type
_entity_poly.pdbx_seq_one_letter_code
_entity_poly.pdbx_strand_id
1 'polypeptide(L)'
;MKKILILLYGILLSFSCYGKEKCYPIDLRCEYLCRPLSIDERSPRLSWKLFDRRADALQTAYYVAVSTDSLSLLKGENILWSEEKKSNNTLIRYTGKELEPFTRYYWCVSIADKDGQKSSKVISSFETGMLDQQNWKGKFISDGKDIEDRSTPYFRKNIGISKKVKSARAYITAAGLYELSINGKKIGDHILDPAYTDFAKRLLYATYDVTKDLKQGENILGILLGNGWYNHQPVAEWNFHQADWRGRPSFCLNLRIVYTDGTEEVIASDRSFETTASPLTFNAIYLGEGYDFRRENRETYALESNGGDWQRAIEVATPAEKLVALNMPPIRITDRLHA
;
A
#
# COMPACT_ATOMS: atom_id res chain seq x y z
N MET A 1 24.12 -79.16 18.28
CA MET A 1 22.81 -78.58 17.88
C MET A 1 22.55 -77.38 18.72
N LYS A 2 22.87 -76.16 18.18
CA LYS A 2 22.64 -74.85 18.86
C LYS A 2 21.35 -74.26 18.33
N LYS A 3 20.38 -74.06 19.20
CA LYS A 3 19.12 -73.36 18.88
C LYS A 3 19.39 -71.88 18.91
N ILE A 4 19.20 -71.21 17.80
CA ILE A 4 19.25 -69.75 17.66
C ILE A 4 17.85 -69.21 17.98
N LEU A 5 17.75 -68.46 19.04
CA LEU A 5 16.53 -67.73 19.45
C LEU A 5 16.53 -66.39 18.75
N ILE A 6 15.64 -66.21 17.78
CA ILE A 6 15.46 -64.90 17.09
C ILE A 6 14.47 -64.10 17.92
N LEU A 7 14.98 -63.02 18.57
CA LEU A 7 14.15 -62.05 19.26
C LEU A 7 13.67 -60.99 18.21
N LEU A 8 12.38 -61.06 17.85
CA LEU A 8 11.74 -60.03 17.06
C LEU A 8 11.45 -58.83 17.94
N TYR A 9 12.26 -57.78 17.84
CA TYR A 9 11.93 -56.47 18.36
C TYR A 9 10.94 -55.79 17.42
N GLY A 10 9.66 -55.81 17.80
CA GLY A 10 8.63 -55.03 17.14
C GLY A 10 8.83 -53.54 17.44
N ILE A 11 9.39 -52.80 16.50
CA ILE A 11 9.38 -51.33 16.54
C ILE A 11 7.97 -50.88 16.18
N LEU A 12 7.17 -50.56 17.17
CA LEU A 12 5.94 -49.76 17.00
C LEU A 12 6.35 -48.35 16.56
N LEU A 13 6.45 -48.18 15.26
CA LEU A 13 6.42 -46.83 14.67
C LEU A 13 5.01 -46.26 14.89
N SER A 14 4.83 -45.49 15.94
CA SER A 14 3.68 -44.62 16.09
C SER A 14 3.75 -43.58 14.98
N PHE A 15 3.17 -43.88 13.83
CA PHE A 15 2.80 -42.88 12.84
C PHE A 15 1.78 -41.96 13.53
N SER A 16 2.25 -40.84 14.09
CA SER A 16 1.39 -39.69 14.35
C SER A 16 0.84 -39.25 13.01
N CYS A 17 -0.34 -39.78 12.68
CA CYS A 17 -1.13 -39.27 11.57
C CYS A 17 -1.48 -37.83 11.92
N TYR A 18 -0.66 -36.87 11.50
CA TYR A 18 -1.06 -35.49 11.44
C TYR A 18 -2.20 -35.42 10.42
N GLY A 19 -3.41 -35.65 10.93
CA GLY A 19 -4.62 -35.50 10.13
C GLY A 19 -4.62 -34.10 9.58
N LYS A 20 -4.64 -33.93 8.24
CA LYS A 20 -4.84 -32.65 7.59
C LYS A 20 -6.06 -31.98 8.23
N GLU A 21 -5.89 -30.79 8.74
CA GLU A 21 -6.98 -29.98 9.29
C GLU A 21 -8.14 -29.99 8.30
N LYS A 22 -9.33 -30.30 8.77
CA LYS A 22 -10.52 -30.41 7.92
C LYS A 22 -11.05 -29.03 7.59
N CYS A 23 -11.07 -28.13 8.60
CA CYS A 23 -11.53 -26.76 8.48
C CYS A 23 -10.47 -25.80 9.03
N TYR A 24 -10.16 -24.76 8.28
CA TYR A 24 -9.20 -23.72 8.70
C TYR A 24 -9.49 -22.38 8.04
N PRO A 25 -9.05 -21.27 8.67
CA PRO A 25 -9.24 -19.94 8.10
C PRO A 25 -8.29 -19.68 6.92
N ILE A 26 -8.83 -19.02 5.90
CA ILE A 26 -8.11 -18.56 4.70
C ILE A 26 -8.50 -17.13 4.38
N ASP A 27 -7.83 -16.50 3.42
CA ASP A 27 -8.14 -15.16 2.89
C ASP A 27 -8.31 -14.12 4.02
N LEU A 28 -7.32 -14.06 4.93
CA LEU A 28 -7.30 -13.13 6.04
C LEU A 28 -7.17 -11.68 5.55
N ARG A 29 -8.10 -10.81 5.93
CA ARG A 29 -8.16 -9.42 5.48
C ARG A 29 -8.27 -8.45 6.65
N CYS A 30 -7.63 -7.28 6.50
CA CYS A 30 -7.79 -6.13 7.35
C CYS A 30 -8.40 -5.00 6.51
N GLU A 31 -9.53 -4.42 6.97
CA GLU A 31 -10.32 -3.45 6.19
C GLU A 31 -10.62 -3.94 4.76
N TYR A 32 -10.94 -5.23 4.62
CA TYR A 32 -11.20 -5.95 3.37
C TYR A 32 -10.00 -6.07 2.41
N LEU A 33 -8.82 -5.58 2.81
CA LEU A 33 -7.60 -5.63 2.02
C LEU A 33 -6.68 -6.77 2.49
N CYS A 34 -5.92 -7.34 1.56
CA CYS A 34 -4.91 -8.35 1.84
C CYS A 34 -3.59 -7.68 2.23
N ARG A 35 -3.18 -7.82 3.49
CA ARG A 35 -1.92 -7.27 4.04
C ARG A 35 -1.67 -5.81 3.65
N PRO A 36 -2.63 -4.89 3.92
CA PRO A 36 -2.47 -3.50 3.53
C PRO A 36 -1.23 -2.86 4.17
N LEU A 37 -0.54 -2.01 3.40
CA LEU A 37 0.63 -1.24 3.85
C LEU A 37 0.24 0.07 4.54
N SER A 38 -1.04 0.43 4.51
CA SER A 38 -1.59 1.55 5.26
C SER A 38 -3.08 1.36 5.48
N ILE A 39 -3.50 1.56 6.71
CA ILE A 39 -4.89 1.78 7.10
C ILE A 39 -4.93 2.98 8.06
N ASP A 40 -5.98 3.80 7.95
CA ASP A 40 -6.21 4.94 8.86
C ASP A 40 -7.36 4.66 9.84
N GLU A 41 -7.89 3.43 9.85
CA GLU A 41 -8.90 3.01 10.79
C GLU A 41 -8.26 2.58 12.12
N ARG A 42 -8.60 3.28 13.22
CA ARG A 42 -8.04 3.00 14.55
C ARG A 42 -8.59 1.73 15.18
N SER A 43 -9.78 1.31 14.74
CA SER A 43 -10.44 0.07 15.16
C SER A 43 -10.77 -0.80 13.95
N PRO A 44 -9.74 -1.37 13.26
CA PRO A 44 -9.92 -2.01 11.98
C PRO A 44 -10.75 -3.28 12.08
N ARG A 45 -11.45 -3.57 10.98
CA ARG A 45 -12.15 -4.83 10.78
C ARG A 45 -11.16 -5.89 10.34
N LEU A 46 -11.19 -7.03 11.02
CA LEU A 46 -10.44 -8.22 10.68
C LEU A 46 -11.42 -9.28 10.20
N SER A 47 -11.13 -9.91 9.09
CA SER A 47 -12.02 -10.91 8.50
C SER A 47 -11.25 -12.06 7.87
N TRP A 48 -11.89 -13.20 7.76
CA TRP A 48 -11.36 -14.40 7.14
C TRP A 48 -12.48 -15.20 6.47
N LYS A 49 -12.12 -16.10 5.57
CA LYS A 49 -13.00 -17.13 5.04
C LYS A 49 -12.64 -18.48 5.63
N LEU A 50 -13.55 -19.43 5.50
CA LEU A 50 -13.32 -20.81 5.92
C LEU A 50 -13.01 -21.68 4.69
N PHE A 51 -12.02 -22.54 4.82
CA PHE A 51 -11.82 -23.64 3.90
C PHE A 51 -12.23 -24.94 4.60
N ASP A 52 -13.19 -25.66 4.03
CA ASP A 52 -13.59 -26.99 4.44
C ASP A 52 -14.18 -27.72 3.22
N ARG A 53 -13.82 -28.98 3.02
CA ARG A 53 -14.34 -29.79 1.91
C ARG A 53 -15.60 -30.55 2.27
N ARG A 54 -16.00 -30.54 3.53
CA ARG A 54 -17.21 -31.22 4.01
C ARG A 54 -18.43 -30.40 3.70
N ALA A 55 -19.57 -31.02 3.48
CA ALA A 55 -20.86 -30.35 3.48
C ALA A 55 -21.15 -29.72 4.84
N ASP A 56 -21.93 -28.63 4.85
CA ASP A 56 -22.34 -27.91 6.07
C ASP A 56 -21.15 -27.45 6.92
N ALA A 57 -20.09 -26.97 6.29
CA ALA A 57 -18.94 -26.40 6.96
C ALA A 57 -19.36 -25.19 7.79
N LEU A 58 -19.04 -25.22 9.09
CA LEU A 58 -19.40 -24.17 10.04
C LEU A 58 -18.27 -23.97 11.05
N GLN A 59 -17.98 -22.71 11.33
CA GLN A 59 -17.20 -22.29 12.50
C GLN A 59 -18.13 -22.20 13.71
N THR A 60 -17.71 -22.73 14.84
CA THR A 60 -18.44 -22.65 16.10
C THR A 60 -17.79 -21.71 17.14
N ALA A 61 -16.47 -21.50 16.98
CA ALA A 61 -15.71 -20.57 17.82
C ALA A 61 -14.50 -20.05 17.04
N TYR A 62 -13.95 -18.92 17.50
CA TYR A 62 -12.70 -18.38 17.01
C TYR A 62 -11.82 -17.87 18.15
N TYR A 63 -10.53 -17.83 17.90
CA TYR A 63 -9.53 -17.09 18.63
C TYR A 63 -8.78 -16.17 17.68
N VAL A 64 -8.71 -14.86 17.98
CA VAL A 64 -7.94 -13.88 17.25
C VAL A 64 -6.99 -13.18 18.20
N ALA A 65 -5.78 -12.88 17.76
CA ALA A 65 -4.81 -12.10 18.52
C ALA A 65 -4.01 -11.18 17.61
N VAL A 66 -3.55 -10.04 18.15
CA VAL A 66 -2.74 -9.01 17.50
C VAL A 66 -1.47 -8.75 18.30
N SER A 67 -0.34 -8.59 17.61
CA SER A 67 0.97 -8.25 18.17
C SER A 67 1.78 -7.43 17.17
N THR A 68 2.84 -6.78 17.61
CA THR A 68 3.85 -6.15 16.72
C THR A 68 4.96 -7.11 16.32
N ASP A 69 4.99 -8.33 16.85
CA ASP A 69 5.97 -9.36 16.52
C ASP A 69 5.29 -10.68 16.13
N SER A 70 5.65 -11.20 14.96
CA SER A 70 5.01 -12.40 14.40
C SER A 70 5.39 -13.69 15.12
N LEU A 71 6.62 -13.78 15.64
CA LEU A 71 7.08 -14.98 16.35
C LEU A 71 6.46 -15.06 17.75
N SER A 72 6.45 -13.93 18.45
CA SER A 72 5.77 -13.79 19.75
C SER A 72 4.28 -14.11 19.62
N LEU A 73 3.63 -13.65 18.57
CA LEU A 73 2.22 -13.92 18.27
C LEU A 73 1.94 -15.43 18.18
N LEU A 74 2.79 -16.18 17.48
CA LEU A 74 2.66 -17.64 17.37
C LEU A 74 2.79 -18.35 18.71
N LYS A 75 3.76 -17.91 19.52
CA LYS A 75 3.99 -18.45 20.88
C LYS A 75 2.93 -18.01 21.89
N GLY A 76 2.13 -17.00 21.58
CA GLY A 76 1.18 -16.40 22.53
C GLY A 76 1.82 -15.43 23.50
N GLU A 77 3.00 -14.89 23.15
CA GLU A 77 3.76 -13.92 23.91
C GLU A 77 3.53 -12.50 23.37
N ASN A 78 3.72 -11.47 24.18
CA ASN A 78 3.62 -10.04 23.80
C ASN A 78 2.34 -9.73 22.98
N ILE A 79 1.21 -10.29 23.42
CA ILE A 79 -0.09 -10.08 22.79
C ILE A 79 -0.60 -8.70 23.20
N LEU A 80 -0.85 -7.84 22.22
CA LEU A 80 -1.43 -6.50 22.46
C LEU A 80 -2.94 -6.59 22.68
N TRP A 81 -3.60 -7.51 22.00
CA TRP A 81 -5.02 -7.75 22.11
C TRP A 81 -5.36 -9.17 21.64
N SER A 82 -6.33 -9.78 22.29
CA SER A 82 -6.89 -11.04 21.84
C SER A 82 -8.37 -11.14 22.20
N GLU A 83 -9.10 -11.90 21.40
CA GLU A 83 -10.50 -12.26 21.64
C GLU A 83 -10.71 -13.74 21.35
N GLU A 84 -11.34 -14.46 22.28
CA GLU A 84 -11.83 -15.83 22.08
C GLU A 84 -13.34 -15.82 22.30
N LYS A 85 -14.09 -16.34 21.33
CA LYS A 85 -15.55 -16.30 21.36
C LYS A 85 -16.17 -17.50 20.69
N LYS A 86 -17.24 -18.05 21.30
CA LYS A 86 -18.14 -19.00 20.65
C LYS A 86 -19.04 -18.22 19.68
N SER A 87 -18.75 -18.31 18.39
CA SER A 87 -19.45 -17.56 17.34
C SER A 87 -19.08 -18.10 15.96
N ASN A 88 -20.00 -17.97 15.03
CA ASN A 88 -19.78 -18.24 13.62
C ASN A 88 -19.40 -16.98 12.81
N ASN A 89 -19.22 -15.84 13.47
CA ASN A 89 -18.78 -14.60 12.81
C ASN A 89 -17.37 -14.74 12.28
N THR A 90 -17.17 -14.36 11.03
CA THR A 90 -15.87 -14.28 10.35
C THR A 90 -15.43 -12.86 10.07
N LEU A 91 -16.10 -11.89 10.67
CA LEU A 91 -15.79 -10.45 10.62
C LEU A 91 -15.91 -9.90 12.03
N ILE A 92 -14.84 -9.31 12.53
CA ILE A 92 -14.76 -8.71 13.87
C ILE A 92 -14.09 -7.35 13.80
N ARG A 93 -14.21 -6.56 14.87
CA ARG A 93 -13.46 -5.31 15.04
C ARG A 93 -12.35 -5.49 16.08
N TYR A 94 -11.22 -4.90 15.79
CA TYR A 94 -10.17 -4.71 16.79
C TYR A 94 -10.66 -3.73 17.86
N THR A 95 -10.60 -4.15 19.12
CA THR A 95 -11.03 -3.36 20.29
C THR A 95 -9.92 -3.23 21.34
N GLY A 96 -8.67 -3.45 20.92
CA GLY A 96 -7.50 -3.31 21.78
C GLY A 96 -7.08 -1.86 22.01
N LYS A 97 -5.86 -1.66 22.49
CA LYS A 97 -5.27 -0.34 22.63
C LYS A 97 -5.23 0.39 21.27
N GLU A 98 -5.25 1.71 21.34
CA GLU A 98 -5.10 2.56 20.15
C GLU A 98 -3.86 2.16 19.34
N LEU A 99 -4.03 2.10 18.03
CA LEU A 99 -2.95 1.74 17.12
C LEU A 99 -2.04 2.95 16.88
N GLU A 100 -0.74 2.69 16.88
CA GLU A 100 0.28 3.71 16.59
C GLU A 100 0.45 3.91 15.08
N PRO A 101 0.73 5.13 14.59
CA PRO A 101 0.99 5.38 13.17
C PRO A 101 2.25 4.65 12.70
N PHE A 102 2.30 4.38 11.39
CA PHE A 102 3.48 3.80 10.70
C PHE A 102 3.96 2.47 11.29
N THR A 103 3.06 1.73 11.92
CA THR A 103 3.39 0.52 12.68
C THR A 103 2.86 -0.72 11.97
N ARG A 104 3.72 -1.73 11.84
CA ARG A 104 3.32 -3.05 11.35
C ARG A 104 2.76 -3.89 12.49
N TYR A 105 1.55 -4.38 12.31
CA TYR A 105 0.87 -5.32 13.19
C TYR A 105 0.74 -6.67 12.51
N TYR A 106 0.93 -7.72 13.28
CA TYR A 106 0.63 -9.09 12.90
C TYR A 106 -0.59 -9.55 13.67
N TRP A 107 -1.42 -10.33 13.01
CA TRP A 107 -2.58 -10.91 13.66
C TRP A 107 -2.78 -12.35 13.20
N CYS A 108 -3.34 -13.16 14.06
CA CYS A 108 -3.64 -14.55 13.76
C CYS A 108 -5.09 -14.86 14.07
N VAL A 109 -5.60 -15.88 13.40
CA VAL A 109 -6.87 -16.48 13.71
C VAL A 109 -6.74 -18.00 13.72
N SER A 110 -7.39 -18.64 14.69
CA SER A 110 -7.70 -20.08 14.70
C SER A 110 -9.17 -20.24 15.00
N ILE A 111 -9.78 -21.32 14.48
CA ILE A 111 -11.21 -21.58 14.62
C ILE A 111 -11.45 -22.95 15.21
N ALA A 112 -12.63 -23.14 15.81
CA ALA A 112 -13.17 -24.44 16.06
C ALA A 112 -14.25 -24.74 15.01
N ASP A 113 -14.21 -25.93 14.41
CA ASP A 113 -15.19 -26.34 13.41
C ASP A 113 -16.49 -26.87 14.05
N LYS A 114 -17.41 -27.37 13.21
CA LYS A 114 -18.70 -27.93 13.66
C LYS A 114 -18.55 -29.13 14.59
N ASP A 115 -17.43 -29.83 14.54
CA ASP A 115 -17.12 -30.98 15.39
C ASP A 115 -16.31 -30.57 16.63
N GLY A 116 -16.06 -29.27 16.83
CA GLY A 116 -15.26 -28.72 17.92
C GLY A 116 -13.75 -28.88 17.73
N GLN A 117 -13.29 -29.31 16.56
CA GLN A 117 -11.85 -29.44 16.28
C GLN A 117 -11.22 -28.07 16.01
N LYS A 118 -10.13 -27.77 16.72
CA LYS A 118 -9.41 -26.50 16.56
C LYS A 118 -8.44 -26.58 15.36
N SER A 119 -8.42 -25.51 14.56
CA SER A 119 -7.40 -25.32 13.52
C SER A 119 -6.10 -24.77 14.10
N SER A 120 -5.00 -24.88 13.34
CA SER A 120 -3.79 -24.11 13.60
C SER A 120 -4.03 -22.61 13.43
N LYS A 121 -3.16 -21.79 14.02
CA LYS A 121 -3.18 -20.34 13.83
C LYS A 121 -2.72 -20.01 12.41
N VAL A 122 -3.53 -19.26 11.67
CA VAL A 122 -3.13 -18.65 10.39
C VAL A 122 -2.81 -17.18 10.63
N ILE A 123 -1.70 -16.70 10.08
CA ILE A 123 -1.17 -15.35 10.33
C ILE A 123 -1.32 -14.46 9.10
N SER A 124 -1.66 -13.19 9.35
CA SER A 124 -1.59 -12.10 8.40
C SER A 124 -0.98 -10.86 9.06
N SER A 125 -0.85 -9.78 8.31
CA SER A 125 -0.35 -8.51 8.82
C SER A 125 -1.09 -7.34 8.18
N PHE A 126 -1.00 -6.17 8.84
CA PHE A 126 -1.36 -4.89 8.28
C PHE A 126 -0.40 -3.83 8.82
N GLU A 127 -0.30 -2.70 8.13
CA GLU A 127 0.41 -1.52 8.62
C GLU A 127 -0.57 -0.37 8.77
N THR A 128 -0.42 0.41 9.82
CA THR A 128 -1.12 1.69 9.96
C THR A 128 -0.46 2.74 9.07
N GLY A 129 -1.26 3.63 8.52
CA GLY A 129 -0.81 4.76 7.75
C GLY A 129 -0.56 6.00 8.61
N MET A 130 -1.01 7.15 8.12
CA MET A 130 -0.85 8.43 8.79
C MET A 130 -1.65 8.52 10.08
N LEU A 131 -2.84 7.92 10.15
CA LEU A 131 -3.83 8.02 11.23
C LEU A 131 -4.31 9.46 11.51
N ASP A 132 -3.41 10.44 11.45
CA ASP A 132 -3.67 11.86 11.65
C ASP A 132 -3.11 12.74 10.52
N GLN A 133 -3.82 13.83 10.19
CA GLN A 133 -3.39 14.76 9.15
C GLN A 133 -2.07 15.46 9.49
N GLN A 134 -1.77 15.68 10.77
CA GLN A 134 -0.53 16.30 11.24
C GLN A 134 0.74 15.46 10.99
N ASN A 135 0.57 14.16 10.70
CA ASN A 135 1.68 13.27 10.33
C ASN A 135 2.17 13.47 8.90
N TRP A 136 1.40 14.18 8.07
CA TRP A 136 1.87 14.65 6.78
C TRP A 136 2.90 15.77 6.97
N LYS A 137 4.11 15.57 6.42
CA LYS A 137 5.19 16.56 6.39
C LYS A 137 5.28 17.22 5.01
N GLY A 138 4.86 16.52 3.96
CA GLY A 138 4.80 17.02 2.59
C GLY A 138 3.77 18.12 2.44
N LYS A 139 4.06 19.03 1.50
CA LYS A 139 3.13 20.02 0.99
C LYS A 139 2.62 19.58 -0.37
N PHE A 140 1.43 20.05 -0.75
CA PHE A 140 1.00 19.93 -2.13
C PHE A 140 1.86 20.86 -3.00
N ILE A 141 2.44 20.29 -4.05
CA ILE A 141 3.27 21.01 -5.02
C ILE A 141 2.77 20.80 -6.43
N SER A 142 2.95 21.83 -7.27
CA SER A 142 2.54 21.89 -8.68
C SER A 142 3.61 22.59 -9.52
N ASP A 143 3.42 22.62 -10.84
CA ASP A 143 4.32 23.31 -11.78
C ASP A 143 4.00 24.80 -11.96
N GLY A 144 2.94 25.30 -11.33
CA GLY A 144 2.55 26.71 -11.37
C GLY A 144 1.98 27.19 -12.70
N LYS A 145 1.71 26.31 -13.65
CA LYS A 145 1.09 26.67 -14.91
C LYS A 145 -0.40 26.91 -14.77
N ASP A 146 -0.98 27.54 -15.79
CA ASP A 146 -2.41 27.75 -15.88
C ASP A 146 -3.20 26.44 -15.88
N ILE A 147 -4.40 26.48 -15.33
CA ILE A 147 -5.31 25.33 -15.27
C ILE A 147 -5.66 24.79 -16.67
N GLU A 148 -5.65 25.65 -17.70
CA GLU A 148 -5.94 25.29 -19.09
C GLU A 148 -4.73 24.76 -19.86
N ASP A 149 -3.52 24.80 -19.27
CA ASP A 149 -2.35 24.16 -19.88
C ASP A 149 -2.60 22.66 -19.99
N ARG A 150 -2.55 22.14 -21.22
CA ARG A 150 -2.88 20.72 -21.50
C ARG A 150 -1.75 19.77 -21.21
N SER A 151 -0.51 20.27 -21.14
CA SER A 151 0.67 19.44 -20.86
C SER A 151 0.68 18.99 -19.40
N THR A 152 1.25 17.82 -19.17
CA THR A 152 1.47 17.33 -17.80
C THR A 152 2.93 17.50 -17.39
N PRO A 153 3.20 17.78 -16.13
CA PRO A 153 4.56 17.97 -15.66
C PRO A 153 5.22 16.67 -15.18
N TYR A 154 6.54 16.59 -15.37
CA TYR A 154 7.43 15.79 -14.56
C TYR A 154 7.88 16.56 -13.34
N PHE A 155 8.10 15.84 -12.23
CA PHE A 155 8.80 16.35 -11.05
C PHE A 155 9.95 15.42 -10.68
N ARG A 156 11.02 16.00 -10.16
CA ARG A 156 12.14 15.23 -9.61
C ARG A 156 12.70 15.85 -8.34
N LYS A 157 13.35 15.02 -7.53
CA LYS A 157 14.15 15.44 -6.39
C LYS A 157 15.30 14.45 -6.20
N ASN A 158 16.53 14.96 -6.16
CA ASN A 158 17.70 14.19 -5.75
C ASN A 158 17.72 14.04 -4.23
N ILE A 159 17.97 12.84 -3.74
CA ILE A 159 18.00 12.51 -2.32
C ILE A 159 19.22 11.65 -2.00
N GLY A 160 19.92 11.98 -0.93
CA GLY A 160 21.07 11.22 -0.45
C GLY A 160 20.70 10.30 0.71
N ILE A 161 20.95 9.00 0.57
CA ILE A 161 20.72 7.98 1.63
C ILE A 161 22.07 7.64 2.26
N SER A 162 22.31 8.17 3.46
CA SER A 162 23.63 8.05 4.12
C SER A 162 23.86 6.72 4.84
N LYS A 163 22.78 6.04 5.24
CA LYS A 163 22.83 4.83 6.08
C LYS A 163 22.13 3.66 5.41
N LYS A 164 22.39 2.45 5.93
CA LYS A 164 21.70 1.24 5.46
C LYS A 164 20.22 1.28 5.83
N VAL A 165 19.35 1.19 4.82
CA VAL A 165 17.89 1.18 4.98
C VAL A 165 17.45 -0.16 5.58
N LYS A 166 16.64 -0.10 6.65
CA LYS A 166 15.92 -1.23 7.23
C LYS A 166 14.56 -1.41 6.58
N SER A 167 13.82 -0.31 6.44
CA SER A 167 12.52 -0.26 5.75
C SER A 167 12.23 1.15 5.25
N ALA A 168 11.53 1.25 4.12
CA ALA A 168 11.09 2.53 3.58
C ALA A 168 9.67 2.42 3.02
N ARG A 169 8.86 3.46 3.26
CA ARG A 169 7.49 3.58 2.77
C ARG A 169 7.30 4.93 2.09
N ALA A 170 6.82 4.90 0.86
CA ALA A 170 6.37 6.09 0.16
C ALA A 170 4.85 6.20 0.30
N TYR A 171 4.39 7.27 0.94
CA TYR A 171 3.00 7.67 1.07
C TYR A 171 2.76 8.80 0.09
N ILE A 172 1.91 8.60 -0.92
CA ILE A 172 1.70 9.58 -1.99
C ILE A 172 0.24 9.70 -2.36
N THR A 173 -0.18 10.92 -2.62
CA THR A 173 -1.48 11.26 -3.19
C THR A 173 -1.32 12.35 -4.23
N ALA A 174 -2.31 12.46 -5.12
CA ALA A 174 -2.41 13.56 -6.07
C ALA A 174 -3.84 14.05 -6.23
N ALA A 175 -4.00 15.34 -6.44
CA ALA A 175 -5.15 15.91 -7.12
C ALA A 175 -4.87 15.84 -8.61
N GLY A 176 -5.45 14.86 -9.27
CA GLY A 176 -5.08 14.34 -10.58
C GLY A 176 -4.70 12.87 -10.51
N LEU A 177 -3.87 12.41 -11.42
CA LEU A 177 -3.26 11.07 -11.41
C LEU A 177 -1.75 11.21 -11.27
N TYR A 178 -1.07 10.16 -10.79
CA TYR A 178 0.38 10.15 -10.69
C TYR A 178 0.98 8.79 -11.06
N GLU A 179 2.23 8.84 -11.51
CA GLU A 179 3.15 7.71 -11.50
C GLU A 179 4.40 8.09 -10.69
N LEU A 180 4.73 7.27 -9.69
CA LEU A 180 5.93 7.41 -8.87
C LEU A 180 7.05 6.55 -9.45
N SER A 181 8.25 7.10 -9.55
CA SER A 181 9.47 6.37 -9.90
C SER A 181 10.59 6.65 -8.92
N ILE A 182 11.48 5.67 -8.75
CA ILE A 182 12.74 5.81 -8.02
C ILE A 182 13.86 5.30 -8.94
N ASN A 183 14.87 6.12 -9.15
CA ASN A 183 16.00 5.82 -10.04
C ASN A 183 15.54 5.40 -11.44
N GLY A 184 14.52 6.05 -11.97
CA GLY A 184 13.95 5.79 -13.30
C GLY A 184 13.05 4.57 -13.40
N LYS A 185 12.85 3.82 -12.32
CA LYS A 185 11.98 2.64 -12.27
C LYS A 185 10.63 3.01 -11.65
N LYS A 186 9.53 2.71 -12.34
CA LYS A 186 8.17 2.84 -11.80
C LYS A 186 8.00 2.01 -10.53
N ILE A 187 7.39 2.60 -9.52
CA ILE A 187 7.10 1.99 -8.22
C ILE A 187 5.68 1.43 -8.21
N GLY A 188 5.58 0.18 -7.77
CA GLY A 188 4.30 -0.52 -7.67
C GLY A 188 3.73 -0.97 -9.02
N ASP A 189 2.52 -1.54 -8.95
CA ASP A 189 1.77 -2.08 -10.08
C ASP A 189 0.40 -1.41 -10.26
N HIS A 190 0.18 -0.33 -9.52
CA HIS A 190 -1.06 0.44 -9.60
C HIS A 190 -1.13 1.24 -10.91
N ILE A 191 -2.33 1.37 -11.42
CA ILE A 191 -2.67 2.16 -12.60
C ILE A 191 -3.75 3.16 -12.19
N LEU A 192 -3.65 4.40 -12.70
CA LEU A 192 -4.62 5.46 -12.45
C LEU A 192 -4.84 5.80 -10.97
N ASP A 193 -3.77 5.83 -10.19
CA ASP A 193 -3.82 6.29 -8.79
C ASP A 193 -3.79 7.83 -8.70
N PRO A 194 -4.45 8.41 -7.68
CA PRO A 194 -5.34 7.77 -6.73
C PRO A 194 -6.74 7.53 -7.33
N ALA A 195 -7.50 6.62 -6.70
CA ALA A 195 -8.88 6.39 -7.09
C ALA A 195 -9.73 7.66 -6.89
N TYR A 196 -10.75 7.82 -7.74
CA TYR A 196 -11.66 8.98 -7.73
C TYR A 196 -12.40 9.11 -6.39
N THR A 197 -12.52 10.35 -5.94
CA THR A 197 -13.29 10.76 -4.75
C THR A 197 -13.95 12.11 -4.99
N ASP A 198 -14.77 12.57 -4.06
CA ASP A 198 -15.14 13.99 -3.98
C ASP A 198 -13.89 14.76 -3.53
N PHE A 199 -13.24 15.44 -4.48
CA PHE A 199 -11.95 16.08 -4.27
C PHE A 199 -12.01 17.18 -3.19
N ALA A 200 -13.14 17.88 -3.05
CA ALA A 200 -13.29 18.88 -2.01
C ALA A 200 -13.23 18.26 -0.60
N LYS A 201 -13.73 17.03 -0.43
CA LYS A 201 -13.84 16.38 0.88
C LYS A 201 -12.62 15.55 1.24
N ARG A 202 -12.10 14.76 0.30
CA ARG A 202 -10.97 13.85 0.58
C ARG A 202 -10.19 13.46 -0.66
N LEU A 203 -8.91 13.17 -0.46
CA LEU A 203 -8.06 12.46 -1.40
C LEU A 203 -7.58 11.16 -0.77
N LEU A 204 -7.48 10.12 -1.59
CA LEU A 204 -6.89 8.85 -1.18
C LEU A 204 -5.39 8.88 -1.40
N TYR A 205 -4.61 8.38 -0.45
CA TYR A 205 -3.19 8.16 -0.65
C TYR A 205 -2.86 6.68 -0.74
N ALA A 206 -1.96 6.32 -1.64
CA ALA A 206 -1.39 4.98 -1.70
C ALA A 206 -0.09 4.90 -0.91
N THR A 207 0.26 3.68 -0.49
CA THR A 207 1.51 3.40 0.23
C THR A 207 2.26 2.28 -0.47
N TYR A 208 3.53 2.54 -0.77
CA TYR A 208 4.42 1.58 -1.43
C TYR A 208 5.58 1.20 -0.52
N ASP A 209 5.92 -0.09 -0.49
CA ASP A 209 7.18 -0.55 0.09
C ASP A 209 8.31 -0.33 -0.91
N VAL A 210 9.13 0.68 -0.66
CA VAL A 210 10.25 1.06 -1.52
C VAL A 210 11.62 0.71 -0.91
N THR A 211 11.63 -0.18 0.09
CA THR A 211 12.85 -0.58 0.80
C THR A 211 13.94 -1.08 -0.14
N LYS A 212 13.56 -1.81 -1.18
CA LYS A 212 14.50 -2.41 -2.14
C LYS A 212 14.83 -1.51 -3.34
N ASP A 213 14.08 -0.43 -3.53
CA ASP A 213 14.25 0.49 -4.65
C ASP A 213 15.22 1.63 -4.30
N LEU A 214 15.47 1.86 -3.01
CA LEU A 214 16.47 2.80 -2.51
C LEU A 214 17.84 2.12 -2.40
N LYS A 215 18.87 2.82 -2.85
CA LYS A 215 20.28 2.44 -2.68
C LYS A 215 20.97 3.41 -1.72
N GLN A 216 22.03 2.98 -1.07
CA GLN A 216 22.89 3.89 -0.32
C GLN A 216 23.61 4.85 -1.29
N GLY A 217 23.76 6.10 -0.92
CA GLY A 217 24.22 7.17 -1.78
C GLY A 217 23.08 7.91 -2.46
N GLU A 218 23.35 8.47 -3.62
CA GLU A 218 22.40 9.30 -4.36
C GLU A 218 21.26 8.46 -4.99
N ASN A 219 20.04 8.94 -4.82
CA ASN A 219 18.83 8.44 -5.47
C ASN A 219 18.06 9.61 -6.09
N ILE A 220 17.19 9.29 -7.03
CA ILE A 220 16.30 10.27 -7.63
C ILE A 220 14.86 9.81 -7.49
N LEU A 221 14.02 10.67 -6.93
CA LEU A 221 12.56 10.53 -6.94
C LEU A 221 12.02 11.20 -8.20
N GLY A 222 11.13 10.54 -8.90
CA GLY A 222 10.46 11.06 -10.07
C GLY A 222 8.95 10.90 -9.96
N ILE A 223 8.19 11.93 -10.31
CA ILE A 223 6.73 11.89 -10.36
C ILE A 223 6.27 12.45 -11.71
N LEU A 224 5.46 11.68 -12.42
CA LEU A 224 4.67 12.16 -13.55
C LEU A 224 3.26 12.41 -13.06
N LEU A 225 2.72 13.61 -13.30
CA LEU A 225 1.31 13.90 -13.03
C LEU A 225 0.45 13.76 -14.29
N GLY A 226 -0.80 13.42 -14.09
CA GLY A 226 -1.86 13.43 -15.10
C GLY A 226 -3.07 14.23 -14.60
N ASN A 227 -3.87 14.75 -15.53
CA ASN A 227 -5.06 15.54 -15.22
C ASN A 227 -6.12 14.72 -14.47
N GLY A 228 -6.32 13.45 -14.89
CA GLY A 228 -7.34 12.60 -14.30
C GLY A 228 -8.74 13.22 -14.36
N TRP A 229 -9.51 12.98 -13.31
CA TRP A 229 -10.82 13.62 -13.11
C TRP A 229 -10.71 15.03 -12.51
N TYR A 230 -9.58 15.32 -11.82
CA TYR A 230 -9.40 16.59 -11.12
C TYR A 230 -9.29 17.79 -12.06
N ASN A 231 -8.60 17.64 -13.18
CA ASN A 231 -8.51 18.67 -14.21
C ASN A 231 -9.04 18.17 -15.57
N HIS A 232 -10.29 17.74 -15.58
CA HIS A 232 -10.94 17.33 -16.82
C HIS A 232 -11.20 18.56 -17.69
N GLN A 233 -10.40 18.77 -18.74
CA GLN A 233 -10.45 19.97 -19.61
C GLN A 233 -11.48 19.85 -20.75
N PRO A 234 -11.67 18.66 -21.39
CA PRO A 234 -12.62 18.55 -22.48
C PRO A 234 -14.07 18.74 -22.01
N VAL A 235 -14.89 19.34 -22.85
CA VAL A 235 -16.33 19.39 -22.62
C VAL A 235 -16.88 17.97 -22.57
N ALA A 236 -17.54 17.62 -21.48
CA ALA A 236 -18.11 16.30 -21.26
C ALA A 236 -19.55 16.41 -20.76
N GLU A 237 -20.31 15.35 -20.94
CA GLU A 237 -21.73 15.26 -20.59
C GLU A 237 -22.00 15.61 -19.12
N TRP A 238 -21.09 15.23 -18.22
CA TRP A 238 -21.19 15.50 -16.77
C TRP A 238 -20.66 16.88 -16.35
N ASN A 239 -20.28 17.74 -17.26
CA ASN A 239 -19.73 19.07 -17.00
C ASN A 239 -18.51 19.12 -16.07
N PHE A 240 -17.71 18.06 -16.00
CA PHE A 240 -16.49 18.03 -15.17
C PHE A 240 -15.51 19.15 -15.47
N HIS A 241 -15.50 19.66 -16.71
CA HIS A 241 -14.69 20.83 -17.10
C HIS A 241 -15.12 22.14 -16.41
N GLN A 242 -16.27 22.17 -15.76
CA GLN A 242 -16.83 23.30 -15.00
C GLN A 242 -16.93 23.00 -13.50
N ALA A 243 -16.35 21.90 -13.03
CA ALA A 243 -16.46 21.50 -11.63
C ALA A 243 -15.71 22.48 -10.70
N ASP A 244 -16.32 22.86 -9.58
CA ASP A 244 -15.77 23.82 -8.62
C ASP A 244 -14.44 23.36 -8.00
N TRP A 245 -14.21 22.05 -7.92
CA TRP A 245 -12.95 21.47 -7.40
C TRP A 245 -11.81 21.47 -8.41
N ARG A 246 -12.07 21.79 -9.69
CA ARG A 246 -11.10 21.71 -10.77
C ARG A 246 -9.89 22.59 -10.49
N GLY A 247 -8.71 22.06 -10.72
CA GLY A 247 -7.46 22.79 -10.51
C GLY A 247 -6.30 22.18 -11.28
N ARG A 248 -5.17 22.87 -11.31
CA ARG A 248 -3.93 22.33 -11.87
C ARG A 248 -3.48 21.13 -11.06
N PRO A 249 -3.11 19.98 -11.67
CA PRO A 249 -2.67 18.81 -10.94
C PRO A 249 -1.55 19.11 -9.96
N SER A 250 -1.64 18.49 -8.80
CA SER A 250 -0.67 18.64 -7.70
C SER A 250 -0.55 17.34 -6.92
N PHE A 251 0.56 17.15 -6.21
CA PHE A 251 0.77 15.96 -5.39
C PHE A 251 1.37 16.29 -4.03
N CYS A 252 1.20 15.35 -3.09
CA CYS A 252 1.82 15.37 -1.77
C CYS A 252 2.48 14.01 -1.52
N LEU A 253 3.74 14.02 -1.08
CA LEU A 253 4.57 12.84 -0.82
C LEU A 253 5.24 12.92 0.55
N ASN A 254 5.21 11.81 1.30
CA ASN A 254 6.12 11.51 2.39
C ASN A 254 6.87 10.22 2.07
N LEU A 255 8.18 10.24 1.99
CA LEU A 255 9.03 9.06 1.96
C LEU A 255 9.64 8.89 3.36
N ARG A 256 9.09 7.94 4.14
CA ARG A 256 9.59 7.61 5.48
C ARG A 256 10.58 6.47 5.39
N ILE A 257 11.76 6.67 5.93
CA ILE A 257 12.89 5.74 5.91
C ILE A 257 13.26 5.42 7.36
N VAL A 258 13.35 4.14 7.67
CA VAL A 258 13.87 3.62 8.94
C VAL A 258 15.21 2.95 8.64
N TYR A 259 16.24 3.37 9.31
CA TYR A 259 17.59 2.85 9.17
C TYR A 259 17.86 1.66 10.10
N THR A 260 18.90 0.89 9.80
CA THR A 260 19.26 -0.30 10.63
C THR A 260 19.73 0.05 12.04
N ASP A 261 20.17 1.29 12.27
CA ASP A 261 20.53 1.82 13.60
C ASP A 261 19.31 2.31 14.41
N GLY A 262 18.11 2.18 13.85
CA GLY A 262 16.85 2.61 14.47
C GLY A 262 16.52 4.08 14.28
N THR A 263 17.38 4.88 13.64
CA THR A 263 17.05 6.27 13.31
C THR A 263 16.06 6.34 12.14
N GLU A 264 15.31 7.44 12.05
CA GLU A 264 14.29 7.65 11.04
C GLU A 264 14.51 8.97 10.31
N GLU A 265 14.11 9.00 9.05
CA GLU A 265 14.11 10.18 8.19
C GLU A 265 12.82 10.24 7.39
N VAL A 266 12.31 11.46 7.19
CA VAL A 266 11.18 11.71 6.30
C VAL A 266 11.59 12.72 5.24
N ILE A 267 11.61 12.28 3.99
CA ILE A 267 11.79 13.13 2.82
C ILE A 267 10.38 13.46 2.30
N ALA A 268 10.09 14.75 2.21
CA ALA A 268 8.74 15.23 1.93
C ALA A 268 8.71 16.07 0.64
N SER A 269 7.52 16.18 0.03
CA SER A 269 7.30 17.12 -1.07
C SER A 269 7.31 18.55 -0.58
N ASP A 270 8.12 19.37 -1.22
CA ASP A 270 8.33 20.78 -0.95
C ASP A 270 8.88 21.51 -2.19
N ARG A 271 9.20 22.79 -2.07
CA ARG A 271 9.78 23.62 -3.15
C ARG A 271 11.17 23.19 -3.62
N SER A 272 11.82 22.21 -2.98
CA SER A 272 13.10 21.68 -3.45
C SER A 272 12.94 20.69 -4.61
N PHE A 273 11.72 20.22 -4.87
CA PHE A 273 11.44 19.51 -6.11
C PHE A 273 11.61 20.44 -7.32
N GLU A 274 12.05 19.87 -8.41
CA GLU A 274 12.13 20.52 -9.71
C GLU A 274 11.04 19.94 -10.64
N THR A 275 10.54 20.77 -11.54
CA THR A 275 9.50 20.40 -12.50
C THR A 275 9.87 20.82 -13.92
N THR A 276 9.45 20.04 -14.90
CA THR A 276 9.56 20.35 -16.32
C THR A 276 8.36 19.75 -17.08
N ALA A 277 8.12 20.21 -18.31
CA ALA A 277 7.08 19.64 -19.15
C ALA A 277 7.41 18.18 -19.54
N SER A 278 6.42 17.30 -19.46
CA SER A 278 6.55 15.92 -19.90
C SER A 278 6.28 15.77 -21.40
N PRO A 279 6.59 14.61 -22.02
CA PRO A 279 6.15 14.26 -23.37
C PRO A 279 4.63 14.20 -23.54
N LEU A 280 3.87 14.04 -22.45
CA LEU A 280 2.40 14.05 -22.48
C LEU A 280 1.90 15.48 -22.72
N THR A 281 1.57 15.79 -23.95
CA THR A 281 1.08 17.12 -24.37
C THR A 281 -0.40 17.33 -24.11
N PHE A 282 -1.11 16.22 -23.86
CA PHE A 282 -2.53 16.17 -23.53
C PHE A 282 -2.85 14.84 -22.85
N ASN A 283 -3.75 14.82 -21.89
CA ASN A 283 -4.36 13.60 -21.35
C ASN A 283 -5.75 13.89 -20.79
N ALA A 284 -6.67 12.99 -21.05
CA ALA A 284 -8.04 13.03 -20.50
C ALA A 284 -8.61 11.62 -20.43
N ILE A 285 -9.40 11.35 -19.41
CA ILE A 285 -9.98 10.02 -19.17
C ILE A 285 -10.78 9.52 -20.38
N TYR A 286 -11.55 10.38 -21.04
CA TYR A 286 -12.39 9.98 -22.18
C TYR A 286 -11.70 10.08 -23.54
N LEU A 287 -10.69 10.92 -23.69
CA LEU A 287 -10.08 11.22 -24.99
C LEU A 287 -8.68 10.60 -25.17
N GLY A 288 -8.15 9.96 -24.12
CA GLY A 288 -6.82 9.34 -24.16
C GLY A 288 -5.69 10.36 -24.00
N GLU A 289 -4.58 10.12 -24.67
CA GLU A 289 -3.32 10.83 -24.48
C GLU A 289 -2.71 11.29 -25.80
N GLY A 290 -2.14 12.49 -25.79
CA GLY A 290 -1.23 12.97 -26.83
C GLY A 290 0.22 12.86 -26.32
N TYR A 291 1.06 12.10 -27.02
CA TYR A 291 2.46 11.88 -26.65
C TYR A 291 3.40 12.38 -27.75
N ASP A 292 4.32 13.27 -27.43
CA ASP A 292 5.33 13.78 -28.36
C ASP A 292 6.71 13.15 -28.03
N PHE A 293 7.08 12.11 -28.78
CA PHE A 293 8.35 11.39 -28.61
C PHE A 293 9.60 12.28 -28.76
N ARG A 294 9.50 13.44 -29.44
CA ARG A 294 10.61 14.39 -29.56
C ARG A 294 10.98 15.05 -28.24
N ARG A 295 10.02 15.07 -27.29
CA ARG A 295 10.19 15.60 -25.93
C ARG A 295 10.63 14.52 -24.95
N GLU A 296 10.69 13.25 -25.38
CA GLU A 296 11.14 12.16 -24.52
C GLU A 296 12.63 12.35 -24.21
N ASN A 297 12.93 12.60 -22.96
CA ASN A 297 14.29 12.60 -22.44
C ASN A 297 14.45 11.37 -21.56
N ARG A 298 15.16 10.35 -22.05
CA ARG A 298 15.44 9.10 -21.31
C ARG A 298 16.23 9.34 -20.02
N GLU A 299 16.89 10.49 -19.94
CA GLU A 299 17.66 10.90 -18.76
C GLU A 299 16.88 11.76 -17.78
N THR A 300 15.57 11.96 -18.00
CA THR A 300 14.72 12.82 -17.14
C THR A 300 14.88 12.49 -15.64
N TYR A 301 15.07 11.23 -15.32
CA TYR A 301 15.30 10.74 -13.96
C TYR A 301 16.71 10.18 -13.75
N ALA A 302 17.68 10.55 -14.56
CA ALA A 302 19.08 10.25 -14.33
C ALA A 302 19.70 11.28 -13.37
N LEU A 303 20.54 10.81 -12.44
CA LEU A 303 21.19 11.66 -11.42
C LEU A 303 22.02 12.79 -12.03
N GLU A 304 22.64 12.56 -13.18
CA GLU A 304 23.54 13.46 -13.88
C GLU A 304 22.84 14.30 -14.98
N SER A 305 21.53 14.18 -15.11
CA SER A 305 20.79 14.90 -16.15
C SER A 305 20.76 16.40 -15.85
N ASN A 306 21.58 17.15 -16.57
CA ASN A 306 21.59 18.62 -16.57
C ASN A 306 20.76 19.20 -17.73
N GLY A 307 20.14 18.34 -18.55
CA GLY A 307 19.34 18.74 -19.71
C GLY A 307 17.89 19.05 -19.34
N GLY A 308 17.30 20.06 -19.97
CA GLY A 308 15.91 20.48 -19.82
C GLY A 308 15.71 21.76 -19.02
N ASP A 309 14.59 22.42 -19.27
CA ASP A 309 14.16 23.64 -18.57
C ASP A 309 13.51 23.29 -17.22
N TRP A 310 14.34 22.85 -16.26
CA TRP A 310 13.87 22.54 -14.93
C TRP A 310 13.65 23.82 -14.13
N GLN A 311 12.47 23.93 -13.52
CA GLN A 311 12.08 25.03 -12.66
C GLN A 311 11.74 24.49 -11.26
N ARG A 312 11.78 25.37 -10.25
CA ARG A 312 11.34 24.97 -8.90
C ARG A 312 9.83 24.74 -8.88
N ALA A 313 9.42 23.66 -8.26
CA ALA A 313 8.02 23.43 -7.96
C ALA A 313 7.47 24.53 -7.03
N ILE A 314 6.19 24.81 -7.14
CA ILE A 314 5.49 25.73 -6.25
C ILE A 314 4.62 24.98 -5.25
N GLU A 315 4.54 25.48 -4.02
CA GLU A 315 3.56 25.01 -3.06
C GLU A 315 2.19 25.57 -3.40
N VAL A 316 1.17 24.72 -3.33
CA VAL A 316 -0.23 25.07 -3.56
C VAL A 316 -1.08 24.70 -2.36
N ALA A 317 -2.27 25.27 -2.29
CA ALA A 317 -3.23 24.91 -1.25
C ALA A 317 -3.58 23.42 -1.31
N THR A 318 -3.84 22.82 -0.16
CA THR A 318 -4.35 21.45 -0.07
C THR A 318 -5.70 21.38 -0.76
N PRO A 319 -5.88 20.55 -1.78
CA PRO A 319 -7.10 20.51 -2.59
C PRO A 319 -8.29 19.81 -1.90
N ALA A 320 -8.09 19.20 -0.76
CA ALA A 320 -9.10 18.45 -0.04
C ALA A 320 -9.03 18.70 1.48
N GLU A 321 -10.16 18.52 2.17
CA GLU A 321 -10.21 18.67 3.63
C GLU A 321 -9.33 17.65 4.35
N LYS A 322 -9.21 16.43 3.81
CA LYS A 322 -8.41 15.36 4.42
C LYS A 322 -7.82 14.39 3.41
N LEU A 323 -6.68 13.82 3.80
CA LEU A 323 -6.02 12.72 3.12
C LEU A 323 -6.30 11.44 3.92
N VAL A 324 -6.71 10.37 3.24
CA VAL A 324 -7.02 9.08 3.87
C VAL A 324 -6.38 7.93 3.11
N ALA A 325 -6.03 6.87 3.80
CA ALA A 325 -5.44 5.69 3.17
C ALA A 325 -6.38 5.08 2.12
N LEU A 326 -5.81 4.59 1.03
CA LEU A 326 -6.54 3.85 0.00
C LEU A 326 -7.20 2.62 0.65
N ASN A 327 -8.52 2.62 0.69
CA ASN A 327 -9.34 1.62 1.36
C ASN A 327 -10.10 0.71 0.39
N MET A 328 -9.65 0.64 -0.85
CA MET A 328 -10.18 -0.21 -1.91
C MET A 328 -9.03 -0.87 -2.68
N PRO A 329 -9.26 -2.00 -3.36
CA PRO A 329 -8.27 -2.58 -4.24
C PRO A 329 -7.89 -1.59 -5.35
N PRO A 330 -6.58 -1.37 -5.61
CA PRO A 330 -6.15 -0.50 -6.69
C PRO A 330 -6.44 -1.13 -8.06
N ILE A 331 -6.52 -0.28 -9.08
CA ILE A 331 -6.59 -0.73 -10.48
C ILE A 331 -5.23 -1.33 -10.86
N ARG A 332 -5.25 -2.51 -11.49
CA ARG A 332 -4.07 -3.24 -11.96
C ARG A 332 -4.33 -3.87 -13.32
N ILE A 333 -3.25 -4.13 -14.03
CA ILE A 333 -3.30 -5.00 -15.22
C ILE A 333 -3.41 -6.44 -14.71
N THR A 334 -4.55 -7.08 -14.94
CA THR A 334 -4.78 -8.47 -14.53
C THR A 334 -4.30 -9.47 -15.56
N ASP A 335 -4.44 -9.14 -16.85
CA ASP A 335 -4.12 -10.02 -17.98
C ASP A 335 -3.43 -9.26 -19.11
N ARG A 336 -2.53 -9.94 -19.80
CA ARG A 336 -1.90 -9.48 -21.04
C ARG A 336 -2.17 -10.51 -22.12
N LEU A 337 -2.90 -10.10 -23.14
CA LEU A 337 -3.13 -10.93 -24.32
C LEU A 337 -2.03 -10.65 -25.35
N HIS A 338 -1.47 -11.71 -25.89
CA HIS A 338 -0.55 -11.63 -27.03
C HIS A 338 -1.38 -11.79 -28.31
N ALA A 339 -1.22 -10.83 -29.22
CA ALA A 339 -1.84 -10.89 -30.55
C ALA A 339 -1.09 -11.89 -31.44
#